data_bd7053d6772ca033098411718b17e63f
#
_entry.id   bd7053d6772ca033098411718b17e63f
#
_cell.length_a   1.000
_cell.length_b   1.000
_cell.length_c   1.000
_cell.angle_alpha   90.00
_cell.angle_beta   90.00
_cell.angle_gamma   90.00
#
_symmetry.space_group_name_H-M   'P 1'
#
loop_
_entity.id
_entity.type
_entity.pdbx_description
1 polymer ?
#
loop_
_entity_poly.entity_id
_entity_poly.type
_entity_poly.pdbx_seq_one_letter_code
_entity_poly.pdbx_strand_id
1 'polypeptide(L)'
;MQKTPVSILTIAITLCFVLAAGCTSGTQNEPANQSCQGCSTPCPEITPVPGVSMNGTPIQYVEVNGVRLAYREFGSGEPILMLNGFGATMDDFYNKSFLGILATRYHVYIYDHRGMGYSSDNDVPPTMSLYSDDAAALITALGYDSMNVYGASMGSSIGQQLVIDHPERVRKLILESATYSVRIPETRVLFGLIQATVLNASEPAGARREAAANLLWNGTWDDLSGINKSVMLLAGTDDIITPQSVAVQIAGQIDGSWLVRFKNETHVGSRFAPVEYGETTLDFLCRNQSPPYATV
;
A
#
# COMPACT_ATOMS: atom_id res chain seq x y z
N MET A 1 -11.91 21.27 25.98
CA MET A 1 -10.95 21.11 24.86
C MET A 1 -10.04 19.96 25.21
N GLN A 2 -10.38 18.74 24.77
CA GLN A 2 -9.55 17.55 24.97
C GLN A 2 -8.48 17.54 23.86
N LYS A 3 -7.21 17.60 24.24
CA LYS A 3 -6.10 17.37 23.33
C LYS A 3 -6.06 15.86 23.06
N THR A 4 -6.37 15.44 21.84
CA THR A 4 -6.16 14.07 21.38
C THR A 4 -4.66 13.76 21.46
N PRO A 5 -4.25 12.62 22.03
CA PRO A 5 -2.85 12.22 22.00
C PRO A 5 -2.45 11.90 20.56
N VAL A 6 -1.35 12.48 20.10
CA VAL A 6 -0.74 12.16 18.80
C VAL A 6 -0.18 10.74 18.92
N SER A 7 -0.60 9.84 18.02
CA SER A 7 -0.13 8.44 17.99
C SER A 7 1.40 8.37 17.86
N ILE A 8 2.04 7.39 18.51
CA ILE A 8 3.48 7.12 18.40
C ILE A 8 3.90 6.92 16.92
N LEU A 9 3.00 6.37 16.11
CA LEU A 9 3.23 6.18 14.67
C LEU A 9 3.36 7.50 13.92
N THR A 10 2.56 8.52 14.29
CA THR A 10 2.64 9.87 13.72
C THR A 10 3.94 10.56 14.11
N ILE A 11 4.44 10.34 15.33
CA ILE A 11 5.71 10.90 15.82
C ILE A 11 6.89 10.26 15.08
N ALA A 12 6.89 8.95 14.83
CA ALA A 12 7.95 8.26 14.11
C ALA A 12 8.07 8.76 12.66
N ILE A 13 6.95 9.01 12.00
CA ILE A 13 6.91 9.57 10.62
C ILE A 13 7.41 11.02 10.63
N THR A 14 7.10 11.80 11.67
CA THR A 14 7.52 13.21 11.78
C THR A 14 9.01 13.33 12.14
N LEU A 15 9.60 12.39 12.90
CA LEU A 15 11.02 12.43 13.25
C LEU A 15 11.94 12.21 12.04
N CYS A 16 11.48 11.50 11.00
CA CYS A 16 12.22 11.37 9.73
C CYS A 16 12.38 12.70 8.96
N PHE A 17 11.58 13.73 9.27
CA PHE A 17 11.63 15.02 8.60
C PHE A 17 12.78 15.93 9.05
N VAL A 18 13.36 15.75 10.23
CA VAL A 18 14.31 16.70 10.82
C VAL A 18 15.74 16.48 10.34
N LEU A 19 16.07 15.38 9.69
CA LEU A 19 17.44 15.05 9.27
C LEU A 19 17.76 15.25 7.78
N ALA A 20 16.82 15.73 6.95
CA ALA A 20 17.01 15.90 5.50
C ALA A 20 17.25 17.33 5.01
N ALA A 21 17.49 18.29 5.89
CA ALA A 21 17.80 19.67 5.51
C ALA A 21 19.31 19.91 5.40
N GLY A 22 19.87 19.66 4.23
CA GLY A 22 21.22 20.09 3.92
C GLY A 22 21.89 19.36 2.76
N CYS A 23 21.58 19.69 1.51
CA CYS A 23 22.53 19.60 0.41
C CYS A 23 22.16 20.57 -0.72
N THR A 24 23.14 21.38 -1.08
CA THR A 24 23.13 22.46 -2.06
C THR A 24 23.12 21.95 -3.50
N SER A 25 22.46 22.73 -4.36
CA SER A 25 22.35 22.59 -5.81
C SER A 25 23.70 22.47 -6.54
N GLY A 26 23.82 21.39 -7.32
CA GLY A 26 24.87 21.28 -8.37
C GLY A 26 24.19 20.85 -9.68
N THR A 27 24.18 21.76 -10.65
CA THR A 27 23.73 21.53 -12.02
C THR A 27 24.68 20.57 -12.74
N GLN A 28 24.21 19.42 -13.21
CA GLN A 28 24.90 18.62 -14.23
C GLN A 28 23.94 18.25 -15.36
N ASN A 29 24.41 18.48 -16.59
CA ASN A 29 23.73 18.18 -17.84
C ASN A 29 23.51 16.67 -18.01
N GLU A 30 22.27 16.27 -18.19
CA GLU A 30 21.93 14.89 -18.59
C GLU A 30 21.93 14.74 -20.12
N PRO A 31 22.37 13.58 -20.64
CA PRO A 31 22.27 13.26 -22.06
C PRO A 31 20.85 12.83 -22.44
N ALA A 32 20.45 13.23 -23.63
CA ALA A 32 19.14 13.07 -24.21
C ALA A 32 18.59 11.63 -24.17
N ASN A 33 17.35 11.55 -23.75
CA ASN A 33 16.39 10.44 -23.71
C ASN A 33 16.37 9.62 -25.02
N GLN A 34 16.80 8.34 -24.96
CA GLN A 34 16.50 7.36 -25.99
C GLN A 34 15.11 6.78 -25.78
N SER A 35 14.19 7.14 -26.67
CA SER A 35 12.82 6.63 -26.68
C SER A 35 12.81 5.11 -26.89
N CYS A 36 12.17 4.38 -25.97
CA CYS A 36 11.84 2.97 -26.14
C CYS A 36 10.83 2.81 -27.26
N GLN A 37 11.28 2.38 -28.44
CA GLN A 37 10.40 1.95 -29.53
C GLN A 37 9.86 0.55 -29.23
N GLY A 38 8.61 0.47 -28.80
CA GLY A 38 7.92 -0.81 -28.55
C GLY A 38 6.55 -0.73 -27.90
N CYS A 39 6.14 0.43 -27.36
CA CYS A 39 4.77 0.64 -26.90
C CYS A 39 3.91 1.18 -28.05
N SER A 40 2.92 0.41 -28.47
CA SER A 40 2.01 0.80 -29.57
C SER A 40 0.97 1.88 -29.20
N THR A 41 0.98 2.38 -27.97
CA THR A 41 0.26 3.58 -27.54
C THR A 41 1.00 4.23 -26.37
N PRO A 42 1.47 5.49 -26.47
CA PRO A 42 1.96 6.23 -25.31
C PRO A 42 0.83 6.35 -24.30
N CYS A 43 1.10 6.10 -23.03
CA CYS A 43 0.18 6.55 -21.99
C CYS A 43 -0.02 8.07 -22.16
N PRO A 44 -1.25 8.59 -22.29
CA PRO A 44 -1.46 10.02 -22.46
C PRO A 44 -0.85 10.77 -21.27
N GLU A 45 -0.22 11.90 -21.57
CA GLU A 45 0.34 12.82 -20.57
C GLU A 45 -0.70 13.12 -19.48
N ILE A 46 -0.32 12.94 -18.22
CA ILE A 46 -1.22 13.21 -17.10
C ILE A 46 -1.21 14.71 -16.83
N THR A 47 -2.31 15.39 -17.17
CA THR A 47 -2.52 16.75 -16.71
C THR A 47 -2.63 16.77 -15.18
N PRO A 48 -2.11 17.79 -14.49
CA PRO A 48 -2.25 17.91 -13.05
C PRO A 48 -3.72 17.75 -12.64
N VAL A 49 -4.04 16.69 -11.92
CA VAL A 49 -5.40 16.37 -11.48
C VAL A 49 -5.58 16.91 -10.08
N PRO A 50 -6.68 17.63 -9.78
CA PRO A 50 -7.02 17.97 -8.41
C PRO A 50 -7.09 16.72 -7.56
N GLY A 51 -6.53 16.76 -6.36
CA GLY A 51 -6.65 15.67 -5.40
C GLY A 51 -8.14 15.39 -5.08
N VAL A 52 -8.43 14.13 -4.72
CA VAL A 52 -9.79 13.76 -4.30
C VAL A 52 -10.20 14.50 -3.02
N SER A 53 -11.50 14.79 -2.90
CA SER A 53 -12.06 15.45 -1.72
C SER A 53 -12.66 14.42 -0.77
N MET A 54 -11.99 14.12 0.34
CA MET A 54 -12.51 13.20 1.36
C MET A 54 -13.82 13.73 1.96
N ASN A 55 -13.91 15.03 2.28
CA ASN A 55 -15.10 15.63 2.86
C ASN A 55 -16.30 15.68 1.88
N GLY A 56 -16.04 15.69 0.57
CA GLY A 56 -17.07 15.71 -0.45
C GLY A 56 -17.54 14.33 -0.90
N THR A 57 -16.85 13.27 -0.48
CA THR A 57 -17.17 11.89 -0.86
C THR A 57 -17.85 11.17 0.30
N PRO A 58 -19.08 10.65 0.12
CA PRO A 58 -19.80 10.00 1.19
C PRO A 58 -19.09 8.72 1.66
N ILE A 59 -19.20 8.43 2.97
CA ILE A 59 -18.82 7.14 3.52
C ILE A 59 -19.95 6.16 3.18
N GLN A 60 -19.55 5.03 2.61
CA GLN A 60 -20.45 3.91 2.35
C GLN A 60 -20.09 2.75 3.26
N TYR A 61 -21.00 1.80 3.41
CA TYR A 61 -20.84 0.67 4.31
C TYR A 61 -21.28 -0.63 3.66
N VAL A 62 -20.58 -1.70 4.01
CA VAL A 62 -20.93 -3.05 3.58
C VAL A 62 -20.68 -4.05 4.72
N GLU A 63 -21.59 -5.02 4.85
CA GLU A 63 -21.45 -6.10 5.85
C GLU A 63 -20.66 -7.27 5.26
N VAL A 64 -19.53 -7.60 5.88
CA VAL A 64 -18.68 -8.73 5.50
C VAL A 64 -18.12 -9.40 6.76
N ASN A 65 -18.03 -10.71 6.77
CA ASN A 65 -17.36 -11.49 7.84
C ASN A 65 -17.78 -11.07 9.27
N GLY A 66 -19.05 -10.69 9.47
CA GLY A 66 -19.60 -10.29 10.76
C GLY A 66 -19.15 -8.90 11.24
N VAL A 67 -18.63 -8.08 10.36
CA VAL A 67 -18.31 -6.65 10.60
C VAL A 67 -18.87 -5.79 9.49
N ARG A 68 -19.13 -4.51 9.82
CA ARG A 68 -19.50 -3.48 8.86
C ARG A 68 -18.26 -2.69 8.48
N LEU A 69 -17.76 -2.86 7.25
CA LEU A 69 -16.65 -2.11 6.71
C LEU A 69 -17.13 -0.78 6.09
N ALA A 70 -16.42 0.29 6.41
CA ALA A 70 -16.62 1.61 5.84
C ALA A 70 -15.66 1.81 4.68
N TYR A 71 -16.15 2.37 3.56
CA TYR A 71 -15.34 2.66 2.39
C TYR A 71 -15.75 3.96 1.70
N ARG A 72 -14.86 4.47 0.87
CA ARG A 72 -15.13 5.54 -0.10
C ARG A 72 -14.67 5.09 -1.48
N GLU A 73 -15.27 5.69 -2.51
CA GLU A 73 -14.91 5.42 -3.89
C GLU A 73 -14.71 6.71 -4.69
N PHE A 74 -13.80 6.66 -5.66
CA PHE A 74 -13.43 7.80 -6.51
C PHE A 74 -13.21 7.34 -7.94
N GLY A 75 -13.54 8.22 -8.91
CA GLY A 75 -13.30 7.94 -10.32
C GLY A 75 -14.26 6.90 -10.92
N SER A 76 -13.83 6.29 -12.01
CA SER A 76 -14.59 5.26 -12.74
C SER A 76 -13.63 4.43 -13.60
N GLY A 77 -14.08 3.29 -14.10
CA GLY A 77 -13.27 2.38 -14.92
C GLY A 77 -13.02 1.05 -14.23
N GLU A 78 -11.86 0.43 -14.49
CA GLU A 78 -11.49 -0.82 -13.81
C GLU A 78 -11.29 -0.58 -12.31
N PRO A 79 -11.74 -1.52 -11.46
CA PRO A 79 -11.64 -1.34 -10.01
C PRO A 79 -10.22 -1.55 -9.49
N ILE A 80 -9.84 -0.73 -8.52
CA ILE A 80 -8.63 -0.89 -7.71
C ILE A 80 -8.97 -0.74 -6.23
N LEU A 81 -8.59 -1.72 -5.42
CA LEU A 81 -8.73 -1.72 -3.98
C LEU A 81 -7.42 -1.25 -3.33
N MET A 82 -7.52 -0.26 -2.44
CA MET A 82 -6.40 0.30 -1.70
C MET A 82 -6.41 -0.23 -0.26
N LEU A 83 -5.31 -0.88 0.14
CA LEU A 83 -5.10 -1.44 1.48
C LEU A 83 -4.19 -0.51 2.29
N ASN A 84 -4.72 0.00 3.41
CA ASN A 84 -4.04 0.99 4.24
C ASN A 84 -2.83 0.39 5.00
N GLY A 85 -1.91 1.26 5.40
CA GLY A 85 -0.83 0.91 6.33
C GLY A 85 -1.31 0.80 7.77
N PHE A 86 -0.43 0.30 8.62
CA PHE A 86 -0.63 0.07 10.03
C PHE A 86 -1.06 1.33 10.80
N GLY A 87 -2.11 1.22 11.60
CA GLY A 87 -2.60 2.27 12.50
C GLY A 87 -3.28 3.44 11.79
N ALA A 88 -3.54 3.34 10.49
CA ALA A 88 -4.08 4.42 9.67
C ALA A 88 -5.54 4.18 9.24
N THR A 89 -6.19 5.25 8.80
CA THR A 89 -7.56 5.23 8.29
C THR A 89 -7.61 5.63 6.83
N MET A 90 -8.73 5.36 6.16
CA MET A 90 -8.95 5.76 4.76
C MET A 90 -8.88 7.28 4.56
N ASP A 91 -9.12 8.08 5.61
CA ASP A 91 -9.17 9.54 5.52
C ASP A 91 -7.78 10.20 5.55
N ASP A 92 -6.75 9.53 6.11
CA ASP A 92 -5.44 10.12 6.41
C ASP A 92 -4.22 9.37 5.84
N PHE A 93 -4.41 8.14 5.37
CA PHE A 93 -3.27 7.33 4.95
C PHE A 93 -2.72 7.74 3.58
N TYR A 94 -3.55 7.73 2.54
CA TYR A 94 -3.10 8.05 1.18
C TYR A 94 -3.10 9.55 0.87
N ASN A 95 -2.11 10.00 0.11
CA ASN A 95 -2.09 11.34 -0.44
C ASN A 95 -3.26 11.54 -1.41
N LYS A 96 -4.01 12.63 -1.25
CA LYS A 96 -5.22 12.93 -2.04
C LYS A 96 -4.93 13.15 -3.52
N SER A 97 -3.76 13.69 -3.85
CA SER A 97 -3.31 13.85 -5.24
C SER A 97 -2.98 12.49 -5.85
N PHE A 98 -2.32 11.58 -5.11
CA PHE A 98 -2.08 10.21 -5.54
C PHE A 98 -3.38 9.48 -5.89
N LEU A 99 -4.37 9.52 -4.99
CA LEU A 99 -5.69 8.94 -5.26
C LEU A 99 -6.37 9.60 -6.46
N GLY A 100 -6.24 10.93 -6.60
CA GLY A 100 -6.78 11.68 -7.73
C GLY A 100 -6.19 11.22 -9.07
N ILE A 101 -4.87 11.00 -9.11
CA ILE A 101 -4.18 10.48 -10.31
C ILE A 101 -4.74 9.10 -10.69
N LEU A 102 -4.86 8.18 -9.72
CA LEU A 102 -5.44 6.87 -9.99
C LEU A 102 -6.89 6.97 -10.46
N ALA A 103 -7.68 7.84 -9.83
CA ALA A 103 -9.09 8.07 -10.14
C ALA A 103 -9.36 8.66 -11.53
N THR A 104 -8.32 9.12 -12.25
CA THR A 104 -8.46 9.55 -13.66
C THR A 104 -8.79 8.40 -14.60
N ARG A 105 -8.45 7.15 -14.24
CA ARG A 105 -8.59 5.96 -15.09
C ARG A 105 -9.19 4.75 -14.41
N TYR A 106 -9.18 4.72 -13.07
CA TYR A 106 -9.62 3.59 -12.26
C TYR A 106 -10.75 4.00 -11.34
N HIS A 107 -11.62 3.04 -11.02
CA HIS A 107 -12.55 3.16 -9.93
C HIS A 107 -11.84 2.77 -8.65
N VAL A 108 -11.41 3.75 -7.88
CA VAL A 108 -10.56 3.61 -6.70
C VAL A 108 -11.43 3.40 -5.46
N TYR A 109 -11.24 2.30 -4.75
CA TYR A 109 -11.89 2.00 -3.48
C TYR A 109 -10.86 2.04 -2.36
N ILE A 110 -11.12 2.83 -1.33
CA ILE A 110 -10.35 2.84 -0.08
C ILE A 110 -11.30 2.48 1.07
N TYR A 111 -10.81 1.75 2.07
CA TYR A 111 -11.65 1.35 3.19
C TYR A 111 -10.87 1.34 4.50
N ASP A 112 -11.59 1.46 5.60
CA ASP A 112 -11.03 1.23 6.93
C ASP A 112 -11.03 -0.26 7.24
N HIS A 113 -9.89 -0.79 7.67
CA HIS A 113 -9.83 -2.16 8.17
C HIS A 113 -10.77 -2.33 9.36
N ARG A 114 -11.17 -3.58 9.66
CA ARG A 114 -11.98 -3.87 10.86
C ARG A 114 -11.38 -3.24 12.10
N GLY A 115 -12.23 -2.57 12.90
CA GLY A 115 -11.82 -1.89 14.12
C GLY A 115 -11.10 -0.57 13.93
N MET A 116 -10.89 -0.12 12.68
CA MET A 116 -10.28 1.16 12.35
C MET A 116 -11.32 2.17 11.85
N GLY A 117 -11.03 3.45 12.02
CA GLY A 117 -11.82 4.56 11.49
C GLY A 117 -13.32 4.41 11.72
N TYR A 118 -14.08 4.28 10.64
CA TYR A 118 -15.54 4.14 10.65
C TYR A 118 -16.02 2.68 10.57
N SER A 119 -15.10 1.72 10.42
CA SER A 119 -15.42 0.30 10.39
C SER A 119 -15.69 -0.26 11.79
N SER A 120 -16.67 -1.17 11.89
CA SER A 120 -16.91 -1.88 13.13
C SER A 120 -15.88 -2.98 13.37
N ASP A 121 -15.90 -3.54 14.56
CA ASP A 121 -15.09 -4.67 14.96
C ASP A 121 -15.97 -5.76 15.60
N ASN A 122 -15.38 -6.92 15.81
CA ASN A 122 -15.95 -8.03 16.57
C ASN A 122 -14.84 -8.72 17.40
N ASP A 123 -15.22 -9.71 18.21
CA ASP A 123 -14.30 -10.39 19.12
C ASP A 123 -13.39 -11.42 18.46
N VAL A 124 -13.42 -11.58 17.13
CA VAL A 124 -12.56 -12.54 16.42
C VAL A 124 -11.09 -12.11 16.59
N PRO A 125 -10.18 -13.01 17.02
CA PRO A 125 -8.76 -12.68 17.17
C PRO A 125 -8.16 -12.14 15.86
N PRO A 126 -7.39 -11.04 15.91
CA PRO A 126 -6.84 -10.42 14.71
C PRO A 126 -5.70 -11.26 14.14
N THR A 127 -5.75 -11.55 12.84
CA THR A 127 -4.68 -12.20 12.06
C THR A 127 -4.54 -11.53 10.70
N MET A 128 -3.40 -11.69 10.03
CA MET A 128 -3.26 -11.18 8.65
C MET A 128 -4.22 -11.86 7.68
N SER A 129 -4.47 -13.18 7.85
CA SER A 129 -5.48 -13.88 7.05
C SER A 129 -6.88 -13.31 7.27
N LEU A 130 -7.24 -12.89 8.50
CA LEU A 130 -8.54 -12.27 8.75
C LEU A 130 -8.70 -10.94 7.98
N TYR A 131 -7.65 -10.10 7.92
CA TYR A 131 -7.69 -8.87 7.12
C TYR A 131 -7.71 -9.17 5.62
N SER A 132 -7.03 -10.24 5.19
CA SER A 132 -7.08 -10.74 3.81
C SER A 132 -8.48 -11.25 3.45
N ASP A 133 -9.12 -12.02 4.31
CA ASP A 133 -10.49 -12.51 4.14
C ASP A 133 -11.50 -11.35 4.04
N ASP A 134 -11.30 -10.30 4.83
CA ASP A 134 -12.14 -9.09 4.75
C ASP A 134 -11.99 -8.38 3.41
N ALA A 135 -10.76 -8.24 2.92
CA ALA A 135 -10.51 -7.63 1.61
C ALA A 135 -11.14 -8.46 0.48
N ALA A 136 -11.03 -9.79 0.53
CA ALA A 136 -11.65 -10.70 -0.43
C ALA A 136 -13.19 -10.60 -0.41
N ALA A 137 -13.77 -10.57 0.79
CA ALA A 137 -15.22 -10.43 0.99
C ALA A 137 -15.71 -9.04 0.55
N LEU A 138 -14.93 -7.98 0.81
CA LEU A 138 -15.24 -6.64 0.34
C LEU A 138 -15.30 -6.57 -1.20
N ILE A 139 -14.30 -7.14 -1.90
CA ILE A 139 -14.30 -7.22 -3.37
C ILE A 139 -15.59 -7.85 -3.88
N THR A 140 -15.99 -8.98 -3.28
CA THR A 140 -17.23 -9.68 -3.66
C THR A 140 -18.47 -8.84 -3.36
N ALA A 141 -18.54 -8.21 -2.19
CA ALA A 141 -19.70 -7.41 -1.76
C ALA A 141 -19.87 -6.13 -2.57
N LEU A 142 -18.78 -5.58 -3.14
CA LEU A 142 -18.79 -4.48 -4.10
C LEU A 142 -19.23 -4.92 -5.50
N GLY A 143 -19.52 -6.22 -5.73
CA GLY A 143 -20.02 -6.76 -6.99
C GLY A 143 -18.93 -7.14 -8.01
N TYR A 144 -17.69 -7.30 -7.58
CA TYR A 144 -16.58 -7.68 -8.46
C TYR A 144 -16.11 -9.11 -8.21
N ASP A 145 -15.78 -9.83 -9.28
CA ASP A 145 -15.10 -11.12 -9.16
C ASP A 145 -13.64 -10.94 -8.72
N SER A 146 -12.98 -9.90 -9.24
CA SER A 146 -11.60 -9.56 -8.90
C SER A 146 -11.31 -8.08 -9.13
N MET A 147 -10.32 -7.54 -8.40
CA MET A 147 -9.84 -6.17 -8.52
C MET A 147 -8.32 -6.13 -8.71
N ASN A 148 -7.81 -5.00 -9.23
CA ASN A 148 -6.43 -4.62 -8.99
C ASN A 148 -6.29 -4.27 -7.50
N VAL A 149 -5.15 -4.60 -6.89
CA VAL A 149 -4.92 -4.36 -5.47
C VAL A 149 -3.65 -3.55 -5.29
N TYR A 150 -3.74 -2.49 -4.52
CA TYR A 150 -2.59 -1.67 -4.09
C TYR A 150 -2.50 -1.72 -2.57
N GLY A 151 -1.42 -2.25 -2.05
CA GLY A 151 -1.17 -2.30 -0.61
C GLY A 151 0.10 -1.55 -0.25
N ALA A 152 0.03 -0.69 0.77
CA ALA A 152 1.20 0.03 1.26
C ALA A 152 1.50 -0.31 2.72
N SER A 153 2.77 -0.55 3.06
CA SER A 153 3.22 -0.94 4.40
C SER A 153 2.47 -2.21 4.88
N MET A 154 1.75 -2.19 6.01
CA MET A 154 0.89 -3.31 6.43
C MET A 154 -0.08 -3.75 5.32
N GLY A 155 -0.64 -2.80 4.55
CA GLY A 155 -1.48 -3.11 3.40
C GLY A 155 -0.78 -3.97 2.36
N SER A 156 0.54 -3.84 2.21
CA SER A 156 1.33 -4.73 1.34
C SER A 156 1.41 -6.16 1.88
N SER A 157 1.47 -6.33 3.20
CA SER A 157 1.42 -7.65 3.85
C SER A 157 0.04 -8.30 3.68
N ILE A 158 -1.04 -7.50 3.85
CA ILE A 158 -2.41 -7.95 3.58
C ILE A 158 -2.56 -8.32 2.09
N GLY A 159 -2.02 -7.52 1.17
CA GLY A 159 -2.08 -7.79 -0.28
C GLY A 159 -1.34 -9.06 -0.68
N GLN A 160 -0.18 -9.36 -0.06
CA GLN A 160 0.53 -10.61 -0.23
C GLN A 160 -0.31 -11.78 0.27
N GLN A 161 -0.85 -11.68 1.50
CA GLN A 161 -1.72 -12.70 2.07
C GLN A 161 -2.98 -12.91 1.19
N LEU A 162 -3.58 -11.83 0.69
CA LEU A 162 -4.76 -11.89 -0.17
C LEU A 162 -4.50 -12.65 -1.49
N VAL A 163 -3.38 -12.40 -2.15
CA VAL A 163 -3.08 -13.10 -3.41
C VAL A 163 -2.70 -14.56 -3.20
N ILE A 164 -2.23 -14.91 -2.00
CA ILE A 164 -1.92 -16.30 -1.60
C ILE A 164 -3.21 -17.04 -1.24
N ASP A 165 -4.04 -16.47 -0.37
CA ASP A 165 -5.26 -17.12 0.15
C ASP A 165 -6.42 -17.09 -0.87
N HIS A 166 -6.54 -15.98 -1.65
CA HIS A 166 -7.65 -15.71 -2.57
C HIS A 166 -7.13 -15.21 -3.95
N PRO A 167 -6.31 -15.99 -4.67
CA PRO A 167 -5.69 -15.55 -5.93
C PRO A 167 -6.72 -15.16 -7.00
N GLU A 168 -7.92 -15.73 -6.97
CA GLU A 168 -9.00 -15.39 -7.90
C GLU A 168 -9.55 -13.96 -7.69
N ARG A 169 -9.35 -13.35 -6.51
CA ARG A 169 -9.79 -12.00 -6.18
C ARG A 169 -8.83 -10.91 -6.66
N VAL A 170 -7.60 -11.28 -7.04
CA VAL A 170 -6.56 -10.34 -7.42
C VAL A 170 -6.28 -10.42 -8.92
N ARG A 171 -6.39 -9.28 -9.64
CA ARG A 171 -5.98 -9.15 -11.04
C ARG A 171 -4.49 -8.85 -11.14
N LYS A 172 -4.09 -7.71 -10.57
CA LYS A 172 -2.71 -7.27 -10.45
C LYS A 172 -2.47 -6.80 -9.03
N LEU A 173 -1.24 -6.94 -8.56
CA LEU A 173 -0.86 -6.58 -7.19
C LEU A 173 0.26 -5.55 -7.21
N ILE A 174 0.08 -4.46 -6.47
CA ILE A 174 1.11 -3.45 -6.24
C ILE A 174 1.40 -3.42 -4.74
N LEU A 175 2.69 -3.54 -4.41
CA LEU A 175 3.21 -3.64 -3.06
C LEU A 175 4.18 -2.48 -2.80
N GLU A 176 3.72 -1.46 -2.10
CA GLU A 176 4.55 -0.33 -1.71
C GLU A 176 5.10 -0.54 -0.31
N SER A 177 6.40 -0.24 -0.12
CA SER A 177 7.07 -0.35 1.18
C SER A 177 6.83 -1.71 1.85
N ALA A 178 7.08 -2.77 1.07
CA ALA A 178 6.70 -4.13 1.41
C ALA A 178 7.67 -4.83 2.35
N THR A 179 7.12 -5.72 3.17
CA THR A 179 7.90 -6.77 3.84
C THR A 179 7.17 -8.10 3.76
N TYR A 180 7.93 -9.20 3.72
CA TYR A 180 7.38 -10.56 3.81
C TYR A 180 7.27 -11.06 5.25
N SER A 181 7.86 -10.33 6.21
CA SER A 181 7.73 -10.61 7.64
C SER A 181 8.20 -9.41 8.46
N VAL A 182 7.58 -9.19 9.61
CA VAL A 182 8.02 -8.17 10.57
C VAL A 182 9.13 -8.68 11.49
N ARG A 183 9.49 -9.98 11.42
CA ARG A 183 10.45 -10.65 12.32
C ARG A 183 11.83 -10.86 11.72
N ILE A 184 12.13 -10.23 10.60
CA ILE A 184 13.45 -10.29 9.97
C ILE A 184 14.36 -9.16 10.48
N PRO A 185 15.67 -9.31 10.43
CA PRO A 185 16.61 -8.30 10.94
C PRO A 185 16.44 -6.91 10.30
N GLU A 186 16.10 -6.87 9.02
CA GLU A 186 15.90 -5.65 8.24
C GLU A 186 14.74 -4.81 8.76
N THR A 187 13.70 -5.44 9.28
CA THR A 187 12.48 -4.77 9.76
C THR A 187 12.47 -4.54 11.27
N ARG A 188 13.63 -4.55 11.93
CA ARG A 188 13.72 -4.37 13.39
C ARG A 188 13.08 -3.06 13.89
N VAL A 189 13.12 -1.99 13.08
CA VAL A 189 12.47 -0.70 13.40
C VAL A 189 10.96 -0.88 13.41
N LEU A 190 10.40 -1.47 12.35
CA LEU A 190 8.98 -1.79 12.25
C LEU A 190 8.54 -2.70 13.42
N PHE A 191 9.30 -3.75 13.71
CA PHE A 191 9.00 -4.66 14.80
C PHE A 191 8.92 -3.93 16.16
N GLY A 192 9.85 -3.02 16.42
CA GLY A 192 9.86 -2.21 17.65
C GLY A 192 8.63 -1.29 17.75
N LEU A 193 8.22 -0.64 16.65
CA LEU A 193 7.03 0.19 16.59
C LEU A 193 5.76 -0.62 16.87
N ILE A 194 5.62 -1.79 16.25
CA ILE A 194 4.48 -2.69 16.43
C ILE A 194 4.41 -3.20 17.88
N GLN A 195 5.54 -3.62 18.47
CA GLN A 195 5.58 -4.03 19.87
C GLN A 195 5.17 -2.89 20.83
N ALA A 196 5.67 -1.68 20.59
CA ALA A 196 5.34 -0.52 21.42
C ALA A 196 3.82 -0.23 21.36
N THR A 197 3.20 -0.36 20.19
CA THR A 197 1.74 -0.15 20.04
C THR A 197 0.93 -1.19 20.80
N VAL A 198 1.29 -2.47 20.73
CA VAL A 198 0.59 -3.53 21.49
C VAL A 198 0.64 -3.25 22.99
N LEU A 199 1.78 -2.80 23.48
CA LEU A 199 2.03 -2.59 24.91
C LEU A 199 1.44 -1.26 25.44
N ASN A 200 1.13 -0.31 24.56
CA ASN A 200 0.62 0.99 24.93
C ASN A 200 -0.92 0.99 24.98
N ALA A 201 -1.46 0.94 26.21
CA ALA A 201 -2.92 0.98 26.44
C ALA A 201 -3.61 2.28 25.95
N SER A 202 -2.83 3.35 25.72
CA SER A 202 -3.35 4.64 25.20
C SER A 202 -3.56 4.63 23.68
N GLU A 203 -2.99 3.66 22.97
CA GLU A 203 -3.23 3.51 21.53
C GLU A 203 -4.67 3.04 21.24
N PRO A 204 -5.28 3.45 20.11
CA PRO A 204 -6.59 2.97 19.70
C PRO A 204 -6.67 1.45 19.68
N ALA A 205 -7.82 0.91 20.10
CA ALA A 205 -8.01 -0.55 20.16
C ALA A 205 -7.77 -1.21 18.81
N GLY A 206 -8.25 -0.62 17.71
CA GLY A 206 -8.03 -1.12 16.35
C GLY A 206 -6.54 -1.18 16.00
N ALA A 207 -5.76 -0.12 16.27
CA ALA A 207 -4.33 -0.11 16.03
C ALA A 207 -3.58 -1.19 16.83
N ARG A 208 -3.98 -1.43 18.09
CA ARG A 208 -3.41 -2.52 18.90
C ARG A 208 -3.76 -3.90 18.34
N ARG A 209 -4.94 -4.06 17.75
CA ARG A 209 -5.35 -5.31 17.07
C ARG A 209 -4.54 -5.53 15.79
N GLU A 210 -4.37 -4.52 14.96
CA GLU A 210 -3.48 -4.59 13.80
C GLU A 210 -2.04 -4.93 14.19
N ALA A 211 -1.52 -4.31 15.27
CA ALA A 211 -0.21 -4.64 15.82
C ALA A 211 -0.11 -6.10 16.26
N ALA A 212 -1.12 -6.61 16.96
CA ALA A 212 -1.17 -8.02 17.36
C ALA A 212 -1.19 -8.97 16.16
N ALA A 213 -1.97 -8.66 15.11
CA ALA A 213 -2.00 -9.44 13.89
C ALA A 213 -0.62 -9.49 13.21
N ASN A 214 0.08 -8.36 13.13
CA ASN A 214 1.45 -8.29 12.58
C ASN A 214 2.43 -9.14 13.39
N LEU A 215 2.35 -9.11 14.73
CA LEU A 215 3.23 -9.92 15.58
C LEU A 215 2.94 -11.42 15.51
N LEU A 216 1.69 -11.80 15.21
CA LEU A 216 1.29 -13.21 15.04
C LEU A 216 1.54 -13.74 13.62
N TRP A 217 1.80 -12.86 12.69
CA TRP A 217 1.99 -13.22 11.29
C TRP A 217 3.31 -13.98 11.08
N ASN A 218 3.22 -15.16 10.43
CA ASN A 218 4.38 -15.97 10.11
C ASN A 218 5.15 -15.46 8.89
N GLY A 219 4.55 -14.53 8.13
CA GLY A 219 5.11 -14.03 6.88
C GLY A 219 4.66 -14.84 5.67
N THR A 220 5.17 -14.45 4.51
CA THR A 220 4.79 -15.02 3.20
C THR A 220 5.97 -15.59 2.43
N TRP A 221 7.17 -15.62 3.00
CA TRP A 221 8.40 -15.98 2.27
C TRP A 221 8.29 -17.30 1.49
N ASP A 222 7.77 -18.34 2.11
CA ASP A 222 7.69 -19.68 1.52
C ASP A 222 6.63 -19.76 0.39
N ASP A 223 5.68 -18.82 0.35
CA ASP A 223 4.56 -18.82 -0.60
C ASP A 223 4.78 -17.85 -1.77
N LEU A 224 5.75 -16.90 -1.66
CA LEU A 224 5.99 -15.86 -2.66
C LEU A 224 6.23 -16.42 -4.08
N SER A 225 7.00 -17.52 -4.19
CA SER A 225 7.32 -18.15 -5.48
C SER A 225 6.11 -18.79 -6.15
N GLY A 226 5.03 -19.02 -5.40
CA GLY A 226 3.75 -19.53 -5.91
C GLY A 226 2.83 -18.45 -6.47
N ILE A 227 3.15 -17.17 -6.30
CA ILE A 227 2.31 -16.07 -6.79
C ILE A 227 2.41 -16.00 -8.32
N ASN A 228 1.31 -16.36 -8.98
CA ASN A 228 1.18 -16.34 -10.45
C ASN A 228 0.29 -15.16 -10.89
N LYS A 229 0.65 -13.96 -10.50
CA LYS A 229 -0.02 -12.70 -10.88
C LYS A 229 1.02 -11.67 -11.28
N SER A 230 0.62 -10.68 -12.08
CA SER A 230 1.49 -9.52 -12.31
C SER A 230 1.64 -8.74 -11.01
N VAL A 231 2.87 -8.63 -10.53
CA VAL A 231 3.21 -7.94 -9.29
C VAL A 231 4.18 -6.80 -9.57
N MET A 232 3.97 -5.67 -8.94
CA MET A 232 4.92 -4.56 -8.90
C MET A 232 5.26 -4.20 -7.45
N LEU A 233 6.54 -4.03 -7.18
CA LEU A 233 7.06 -3.54 -5.91
C LEU A 233 7.54 -2.10 -6.07
N LEU A 234 7.14 -1.22 -5.16
CA LEU A 234 7.56 0.17 -5.08
C LEU A 234 8.31 0.40 -3.76
N ALA A 235 9.55 0.85 -3.83
CA ALA A 235 10.40 1.02 -2.66
C ALA A 235 11.14 2.36 -2.67
N GLY A 236 11.13 3.07 -1.56
CA GLY A 236 11.99 4.23 -1.32
C GLY A 236 13.40 3.78 -0.93
N THR A 237 14.45 4.44 -1.47
CA THR A 237 15.84 4.05 -1.13
C THR A 237 16.21 4.39 0.31
N ASP A 238 15.52 5.34 0.94
CA ASP A 238 15.77 5.84 2.29
C ASP A 238 14.73 5.33 3.30
N ASP A 239 13.95 4.29 2.91
CA ASP A 239 13.00 3.63 3.81
C ASP A 239 13.76 2.82 4.88
N ILE A 240 13.69 3.28 6.13
CA ILE A 240 14.30 2.62 7.29
C ILE A 240 13.33 1.68 8.03
N ILE A 241 12.05 1.70 7.68
CA ILE A 241 10.99 0.89 8.30
C ILE A 241 10.86 -0.45 7.59
N THR A 242 10.74 -0.41 6.26
CA THR A 242 10.78 -1.56 5.36
C THR A 242 11.84 -1.31 4.28
N PRO A 243 13.13 -1.53 4.59
CA PRO A 243 14.23 -1.20 3.70
C PRO A 243 14.09 -1.81 2.30
N GLN A 244 14.51 -1.06 1.27
CA GLN A 244 14.42 -1.51 -0.12
C GLN A 244 15.05 -2.89 -0.39
N SER A 245 16.01 -3.32 0.43
CA SER A 245 16.60 -4.66 0.35
C SER A 245 15.56 -5.78 0.52
N VAL A 246 14.51 -5.53 1.31
CA VAL A 246 13.42 -6.49 1.48
C VAL A 246 12.55 -6.56 0.21
N ALA A 247 12.27 -5.42 -0.42
CA ALA A 247 11.58 -5.41 -1.71
C ALA A 247 12.38 -6.14 -2.81
N VAL A 248 13.72 -6.01 -2.80
CA VAL A 248 14.61 -6.78 -3.70
C VAL A 248 14.50 -8.28 -3.44
N GLN A 249 14.46 -8.70 -2.17
CA GLN A 249 14.29 -10.11 -1.81
C GLN A 249 12.93 -10.65 -2.29
N ILE A 250 11.83 -9.92 -2.06
CA ILE A 250 10.49 -10.30 -2.52
C ILE A 250 10.46 -10.40 -4.05
N ALA A 251 11.02 -9.41 -4.75
CA ALA A 251 11.07 -9.41 -6.22
C ALA A 251 11.85 -10.61 -6.78
N GLY A 252 12.90 -11.04 -6.08
CA GLY A 252 13.66 -12.23 -6.45
C GLY A 252 12.90 -13.56 -6.26
N GLN A 253 11.81 -13.58 -5.50
CA GLN A 253 10.97 -14.77 -5.31
C GLN A 253 9.78 -14.81 -6.27
N ILE A 254 9.27 -13.67 -6.75
CA ILE A 254 8.08 -13.59 -7.60
C ILE A 254 8.52 -13.44 -9.06
N ASP A 255 8.34 -14.49 -9.83
CA ASP A 255 8.75 -14.49 -11.26
C ASP A 255 8.01 -13.39 -12.04
N GLY A 256 8.76 -12.66 -12.88
CA GLY A 256 8.22 -11.59 -13.71
C GLY A 256 7.74 -10.36 -12.95
N SER A 257 8.04 -10.22 -11.65
CA SER A 257 7.68 -9.02 -10.89
C SER A 257 8.46 -7.80 -11.33
N TRP A 258 7.82 -6.63 -11.22
CA TRP A 258 8.50 -5.34 -11.39
C TRP A 258 9.02 -4.85 -10.06
N LEU A 259 10.24 -4.28 -10.05
CA LEU A 259 10.79 -3.58 -8.91
C LEU A 259 11.17 -2.15 -9.33
N VAL A 260 10.48 -1.17 -8.76
CA VAL A 260 10.79 0.26 -8.95
C VAL A 260 11.30 0.84 -7.64
N ARG A 261 12.49 1.46 -7.70
CA ARG A 261 13.11 2.10 -6.54
C ARG A 261 13.18 3.60 -6.74
N PHE A 262 12.57 4.36 -5.84
CA PHE A 262 12.55 5.81 -5.86
C PHE A 262 13.69 6.35 -5.01
N LYS A 263 14.61 7.07 -5.65
CA LYS A 263 15.79 7.63 -4.97
C LYS A 263 15.39 8.68 -3.95
N ASN A 264 15.96 8.61 -2.75
CA ASN A 264 15.73 9.51 -1.62
C ASN A 264 14.30 9.48 -1.06
N GLU A 265 13.42 8.60 -1.54
CA GLU A 265 12.10 8.43 -0.95
C GLU A 265 12.16 7.55 0.29
N THR A 266 11.29 7.87 1.24
CA THR A 266 11.18 7.21 2.54
C THR A 266 10.01 6.22 2.56
N HIS A 267 9.59 5.81 3.77
CA HIS A 267 8.46 4.88 3.95
C HIS A 267 7.15 5.45 3.40
N VAL A 268 6.48 4.69 2.51
CA VAL A 268 5.25 5.08 1.79
C VAL A 268 5.49 6.38 1.01
N GLY A 269 6.42 6.34 0.05
CA GLY A 269 6.83 7.49 -0.77
C GLY A 269 5.68 8.11 -1.57
N SER A 270 4.62 7.36 -1.89
CA SER A 270 3.40 7.88 -2.54
C SER A 270 2.75 9.04 -1.76
N ARG A 271 3.05 9.18 -0.46
CA ARG A 271 2.59 10.32 0.35
C ARG A 271 3.33 11.61 0.04
N PHE A 272 4.57 11.52 -0.43
CA PHE A 272 5.50 12.64 -0.61
C PHE A 272 5.77 12.94 -2.08
N ALA A 273 5.82 11.90 -2.92
CA ALA A 273 5.99 11.97 -4.37
C ALA A 273 4.76 11.38 -5.10
N PRO A 274 3.54 11.97 -4.90
CA PRO A 274 2.29 11.38 -5.38
C PRO A 274 2.21 11.26 -6.89
N VAL A 275 2.88 12.15 -7.63
CA VAL A 275 2.86 12.13 -9.11
C VAL A 275 3.66 10.96 -9.62
N GLU A 276 4.92 10.83 -9.19
CA GLU A 276 5.86 9.80 -9.64
C GLU A 276 5.33 8.39 -9.32
N TYR A 277 4.79 8.20 -8.11
CA TYR A 277 4.18 6.93 -7.71
C TYR A 277 2.88 6.66 -8.47
N GLY A 278 2.06 7.69 -8.68
CA GLY A 278 0.80 7.59 -9.41
C GLY A 278 1.01 7.22 -10.86
N GLU A 279 1.90 7.90 -11.56
CA GLU A 279 2.25 7.63 -12.97
C GLU A 279 2.84 6.23 -13.14
N THR A 280 3.77 5.84 -12.26
CA THR A 280 4.35 4.49 -12.25
C THR A 280 3.28 3.42 -12.04
N THR A 281 2.34 3.67 -11.12
CA THR A 281 1.20 2.76 -10.87
C THR A 281 0.31 2.65 -12.10
N LEU A 282 -0.05 3.76 -12.74
CA LEU A 282 -0.85 3.75 -13.96
C LEU A 282 -0.15 3.04 -15.12
N ASP A 283 1.18 3.24 -15.30
CA ASP A 283 1.95 2.55 -16.34
C ASP A 283 1.91 1.03 -16.13
N PHE A 284 2.13 0.55 -14.91
CA PHE A 284 2.02 -0.88 -14.61
C PHE A 284 0.61 -1.43 -14.85
N LEU A 285 -0.41 -0.72 -14.40
CA LEU A 285 -1.79 -1.18 -14.50
C LEU A 285 -2.29 -1.23 -15.95
N CYS A 286 -1.87 -0.32 -16.83
CA CYS A 286 -2.32 -0.29 -18.21
C CYS A 286 -1.68 -1.37 -19.11
N ARG A 287 -0.63 -2.05 -18.67
CA ARG A 287 0.03 -3.11 -19.45
C ARG A 287 -0.71 -4.43 -19.32
N ASN A 288 -0.97 -5.10 -20.43
CA ASN A 288 -1.73 -6.35 -20.45
C ASN A 288 -0.90 -7.60 -20.09
N GLN A 289 0.43 -7.47 -19.93
CA GLN A 289 1.32 -8.60 -19.63
C GLN A 289 2.41 -8.18 -18.65
N SER A 290 2.90 -9.14 -17.86
CA SER A 290 4.17 -8.98 -17.15
C SER A 290 5.27 -8.63 -18.15
N PRO A 291 6.25 -7.78 -17.80
CA PRO A 291 7.32 -7.44 -18.72
C PRO A 291 8.07 -8.70 -19.14
N PRO A 292 8.46 -8.79 -20.42
CA PRO A 292 9.24 -9.95 -20.89
C PRO A 292 10.67 -10.00 -20.31
N TYR A 293 11.03 -9.08 -19.45
CA TYR A 293 12.39 -8.92 -18.92
C TYR A 293 12.33 -8.61 -17.42
N ALA A 294 12.35 -9.62 -16.61
CA ALA A 294 12.70 -9.51 -15.21
C ALA A 294 13.75 -10.53 -14.89
N THR A 295 14.97 -10.22 -15.23
CA THR A 295 16.14 -10.85 -14.60
C THR A 295 16.94 -9.71 -13.98
N VAL A 296 16.94 -9.68 -12.67
CA VAL A 296 17.92 -8.92 -11.88
C VAL A 296 19.20 -9.74 -11.83
#